data_332f9e6cd91b411d72f1cd6becc0bdf2
#
_entry.id   332f9e6cd91b411d72f1cd6becc0bdf2
#
_cell.length_a   1.000
_cell.length_b   1.000
_cell.length_c   1.000
_cell.angle_alpha   90.00
_cell.angle_beta   90.00
_cell.angle_gamma   90.00
#
_symmetry.space_group_name_H-M   'P 1'
#
loop_
_entity.id
_entity.type
_entity.pdbx_description
1 polymer ?
#
loop_
_entity_poly.entity_id
_entity_poly.type
_entity_poly.pdbx_seq_one_letter_code
_entity_poly.pdbx_strand_id
1 'polypeptide(L)'
;MKKFFTIMVAAFAAVSAFAQSRTTLWEGEQVMDGSWPNVGVELSNLATAKAGDNIVVTTSKVDASINASWEWGSQVFLKVNSGANGDWEDMAGTSAVGFKEPGEAKFEITDKVLEQFKNASSIFVQGMCVVVSKIELESAVATTSTQLWSGECAFGNWADGFSVPAEKFANASAGDVLEFVYTTDTETTEKWWQFKTIFADTEDVLTSNKADLNEYGCATVASGSTSYK
;
A
#
# COMPACT_ATOMS: atom_id res chain seq x y z
N MET A 1 23.82 -14.02 -37.66
CA MET A 1 23.68 -12.61 -37.21
C MET A 1 23.35 -12.63 -35.73
N LYS A 2 24.24 -12.13 -34.88
CA LYS A 2 23.99 -12.03 -33.44
C LYS A 2 22.97 -10.92 -33.24
N LYS A 3 21.74 -11.27 -32.87
CA LYS A 3 20.72 -10.30 -32.50
C LYS A 3 20.92 -9.95 -31.05
N PHE A 4 21.24 -8.70 -30.76
CA PHE A 4 21.42 -8.19 -29.41
C PHE A 4 20.06 -7.78 -28.85
N PHE A 5 19.75 -8.32 -27.70
CA PHE A 5 18.64 -7.87 -26.87
C PHE A 5 19.19 -6.77 -25.96
N THR A 6 18.79 -5.54 -26.16
CA THR A 6 19.25 -4.45 -25.31
C THR A 6 18.23 -4.24 -24.20
N ILE A 7 18.59 -4.61 -22.97
CA ILE A 7 17.86 -4.18 -21.78
C ILE A 7 18.55 -2.92 -21.27
N MET A 8 17.88 -1.79 -21.43
CA MET A 8 18.28 -0.57 -20.79
C MET A 8 17.70 -0.61 -19.38
N VAL A 9 18.53 -0.96 -18.40
CA VAL A 9 18.11 -0.98 -16.99
C VAL A 9 18.40 0.40 -16.42
N ALA A 10 17.39 1.26 -16.42
CA ALA A 10 17.45 2.53 -15.76
C ALA A 10 16.71 2.43 -14.42
N ALA A 11 17.42 2.64 -13.34
CA ALA A 11 16.95 2.84 -11.98
C ALA A 11 16.30 1.63 -11.27
N PHE A 12 17.01 1.09 -10.31
CA PHE A 12 16.43 0.24 -9.28
C PHE A 12 15.89 1.10 -8.15
N ALA A 13 14.62 0.96 -7.89
CA ALA A 13 14.02 1.42 -6.65
C ALA A 13 13.89 0.21 -5.73
N ALA A 14 14.68 0.12 -4.68
CA ALA A 14 14.30 -0.71 -3.55
C ALA A 14 13.08 -0.02 -2.92
N VAL A 15 11.89 -0.53 -3.17
CA VAL A 15 10.70 -0.13 -2.43
C VAL A 15 10.72 -0.95 -1.16
N SER A 16 11.14 -0.34 -0.06
CA SER A 16 10.98 -0.95 1.25
C SER A 16 9.47 -1.10 1.50
N ALA A 17 8.95 -2.31 1.38
CA ALA A 17 7.68 -2.64 1.97
C ALA A 17 7.91 -2.74 3.49
N PHE A 18 8.06 -1.60 4.17
CA PHE A 18 7.89 -1.57 5.61
C PHE A 18 6.49 -2.12 5.87
N ALA A 19 6.37 -3.08 6.77
CA ALA A 19 5.08 -3.41 7.33
C ALA A 19 4.45 -2.08 7.76
N GLN A 20 3.31 -1.73 7.18
CA GLN A 20 2.61 -0.50 7.52
C GLN A 20 2.51 -0.44 9.03
N SER A 21 3.16 0.53 9.66
CA SER A 21 3.08 0.63 11.11
C SER A 21 1.69 1.13 11.45
N ARG A 22 1.00 0.41 12.32
CA ARG A 22 -0.29 0.80 12.86
C ARG A 22 -0.15 1.20 14.30
N THR A 23 -0.68 2.37 14.62
CA THR A 23 -0.79 2.85 16.00
C THR A 23 -2.26 2.82 16.40
N THR A 24 -2.60 2.08 17.45
CA THR A 24 -3.97 2.02 17.96
C THR A 24 -4.32 3.37 18.58
N LEU A 25 -5.40 3.97 18.07
CA LEU A 25 -5.97 5.23 18.54
C LEU A 25 -7.12 4.98 19.52
N TRP A 26 -7.88 3.92 19.26
CA TRP A 26 -8.98 3.47 20.11
C TRP A 26 -9.22 1.98 19.89
N GLU A 27 -9.60 1.28 20.96
CA GLU A 27 -10.03 -0.12 20.94
C GLU A 27 -11.16 -0.32 21.94
N GLY A 28 -12.20 -1.06 21.54
CA GLY A 28 -13.38 -1.28 22.36
C GLY A 28 -14.50 -1.94 21.55
N GLU A 29 -15.74 -1.70 21.97
CA GLU A 29 -16.93 -2.15 21.26
C GLU A 29 -17.96 -1.01 21.25
N GLN A 30 -18.23 -0.44 20.08
CA GLN A 30 -19.23 0.59 19.90
C GLN A 30 -20.25 0.16 18.85
N VAL A 31 -21.49 -0.02 19.30
CA VAL A 31 -22.62 -0.30 18.41
C VAL A 31 -23.08 0.98 17.75
N MET A 32 -23.18 0.97 16.42
CA MET A 32 -23.67 2.06 15.59
C MET A 32 -25.14 1.80 15.20
N ASP A 33 -26.08 2.28 16.01
CA ASP A 33 -27.49 1.88 16.00
C ASP A 33 -28.46 2.91 15.42
N GLY A 34 -27.96 4.05 14.95
CA GLY A 34 -28.80 5.12 14.40
C GLY A 34 -29.22 6.19 15.40
N SER A 35 -28.92 6.03 16.67
CA SER A 35 -28.99 7.15 17.63
C SER A 35 -27.82 8.10 17.49
N TRP A 36 -27.01 7.91 16.45
CA TRP A 36 -25.80 8.65 16.11
C TRP A 36 -24.70 8.54 17.19
N PRO A 37 -24.47 7.35 17.76
CA PRO A 37 -23.32 7.17 18.62
C PRO A 37 -22.04 7.40 17.80
N ASN A 38 -20.98 7.77 18.50
CA ASN A 38 -19.69 8.02 17.85
C ASN A 38 -18.55 7.55 18.73
N VAL A 39 -17.39 7.35 18.10
CA VAL A 39 -16.12 7.17 18.80
C VAL A 39 -15.24 8.37 18.46
N GLY A 40 -14.92 9.16 19.47
CA GLY A 40 -14.01 10.30 19.34
C GLY A 40 -12.56 9.88 19.48
N VAL A 41 -11.70 10.45 18.66
CA VAL A 41 -10.25 10.37 18.77
C VAL A 41 -9.69 11.78 18.81
N GLU A 42 -8.97 12.11 19.88
CA GLU A 42 -8.31 13.39 20.03
C GLU A 42 -7.20 13.57 19.00
N LEU A 43 -7.14 14.75 18.36
CA LEU A 43 -6.12 15.03 17.32
C LEU A 43 -4.70 15.05 17.86
N SER A 44 -4.50 15.22 19.17
CA SER A 44 -3.20 15.03 19.81
C SER A 44 -2.61 13.63 19.56
N ASN A 45 -3.47 12.61 19.42
CA ASN A 45 -3.06 11.24 19.11
C ASN A 45 -2.68 11.07 17.62
N LEU A 46 -3.01 12.05 16.79
CA LEU A 46 -2.69 12.11 15.36
C LEU A 46 -1.58 13.13 15.04
N ALA A 47 -0.85 13.60 16.06
CA ALA A 47 0.19 14.62 15.91
C ALA A 47 1.33 14.24 14.94
N THR A 48 1.53 12.93 14.70
CA THR A 48 2.52 12.42 13.74
C THR A 48 1.93 12.10 12.38
N ALA A 49 0.63 12.26 12.20
CA ALA A 49 -0.06 11.98 10.94
C ALA A 49 0.41 12.91 9.82
N LYS A 50 0.54 12.38 8.63
CA LYS A 50 0.96 13.08 7.43
C LYS A 50 0.11 12.68 6.24
N ALA A 51 0.20 13.44 5.16
CA ALA A 51 -0.48 13.10 3.91
C ALA A 51 -0.03 11.71 3.41
N GLY A 52 -1.01 10.91 2.99
CA GLY A 52 -0.83 9.52 2.58
C GLY A 52 -1.03 8.50 3.70
N ASP A 53 -1.02 8.89 4.98
CA ASP A 53 -1.42 8.00 6.08
C ASP A 53 -2.93 7.69 5.97
N ASN A 54 -3.38 6.62 6.65
CA ASN A 54 -4.79 6.26 6.69
C ASN A 54 -5.30 6.18 8.14
N ILE A 55 -6.52 6.62 8.35
CA ILE A 55 -7.29 6.22 9.51
C ILE A 55 -8.01 4.93 9.14
N VAL A 56 -7.72 3.86 9.87
CA VAL A 56 -8.31 2.53 9.66
C VAL A 56 -9.35 2.27 10.73
N VAL A 57 -10.57 2.01 10.32
CA VAL A 57 -11.68 1.65 11.21
C VAL A 57 -12.03 0.19 11.01
N THR A 58 -11.88 -0.61 12.04
CA THR A 58 -12.21 -2.05 12.03
C THR A 58 -13.60 -2.29 12.62
N THR A 59 -14.42 -3.04 11.90
CA THR A 59 -15.72 -3.50 12.37
C THR A 59 -15.66 -4.98 12.78
N SER A 60 -16.19 -5.32 13.96
CA SER A 60 -16.27 -6.71 14.47
C SER A 60 -17.59 -7.38 14.11
N LYS A 61 -18.63 -6.61 13.79
CA LYS A 61 -19.95 -7.10 13.41
C LYS A 61 -20.60 -6.20 12.37
N VAL A 62 -21.32 -6.83 11.45
CA VAL A 62 -22.19 -6.19 10.48
C VAL A 62 -23.58 -6.82 10.62
N ASP A 63 -24.57 -6.03 10.97
CA ASP A 63 -25.90 -6.55 11.33
C ASP A 63 -26.99 -5.53 11.02
N ALA A 64 -27.68 -5.72 9.91
CA ALA A 64 -28.78 -4.84 9.49
C ALA A 64 -29.95 -4.83 10.51
N SER A 65 -30.06 -5.83 11.40
CA SER A 65 -31.11 -5.85 12.42
C SER A 65 -30.89 -4.84 13.55
N ILE A 66 -29.67 -4.26 13.68
CA ILE A 66 -29.37 -3.19 14.63
C ILE A 66 -30.29 -1.99 14.38
N ASN A 67 -30.55 -1.68 13.09
CA ASN A 67 -31.56 -0.70 12.71
C ASN A 67 -32.26 -1.14 11.42
N ALA A 68 -33.35 -1.91 11.55
CA ALA A 68 -34.08 -2.51 10.44
C ALA A 68 -34.76 -1.46 9.52
N SER A 69 -34.91 -0.23 9.95
CA SER A 69 -35.46 0.88 9.13
C SER A 69 -34.44 1.57 8.28
N TRP A 70 -33.14 1.25 8.44
CA TRP A 70 -32.05 1.88 7.68
C TRP A 70 -31.89 1.22 6.31
N GLU A 71 -32.12 1.99 5.24
CA GLU A 71 -32.13 1.49 3.86
C GLU A 71 -30.78 1.63 3.13
N TRP A 72 -29.82 2.35 3.70
CA TRP A 72 -28.54 2.69 3.06
C TRP A 72 -27.42 1.69 3.31
N GLY A 73 -27.75 0.55 3.92
CA GLY A 73 -26.78 -0.51 4.25
C GLY A 73 -25.89 -0.19 5.45
N SER A 74 -25.10 -1.19 5.84
CA SER A 74 -24.16 -1.08 6.95
C SER A 74 -22.94 -0.27 6.52
N GLN A 75 -22.57 0.76 7.26
CA GLN A 75 -21.48 1.68 6.85
C GLN A 75 -20.81 2.39 8.03
N VAL A 76 -19.61 2.92 7.78
CA VAL A 76 -18.92 3.88 8.64
C VAL A 76 -18.49 5.10 7.83
N PHE A 77 -18.32 6.22 8.52
CA PHE A 77 -17.81 7.47 7.97
C PHE A 77 -17.11 8.30 9.06
N LEU A 78 -16.28 9.24 8.64
CA LEU A 78 -15.50 10.10 9.52
C LEU A 78 -16.01 11.53 9.49
N LYS A 79 -16.08 12.12 10.67
CA LYS A 79 -16.37 13.53 10.91
C LYS A 79 -15.19 14.18 11.60
N VAL A 80 -15.05 15.48 11.41
CA VAL A 80 -14.06 16.33 12.06
C VAL A 80 -14.79 17.53 12.65
N ASN A 81 -14.50 17.91 13.89
CA ASN A 81 -15.10 19.09 14.51
C ASN A 81 -14.33 20.38 14.13
N SER A 82 -14.20 20.62 12.82
CA SER A 82 -13.47 21.76 12.24
C SER A 82 -14.36 22.92 11.78
N GLY A 83 -15.67 22.75 11.85
CA GLY A 83 -16.63 23.75 11.44
C GLY A 83 -16.65 24.99 12.36
N ALA A 84 -17.25 26.07 11.90
CA ALA A 84 -17.49 27.25 12.69
C ALA A 84 -18.25 26.88 13.96
N ASN A 85 -17.82 27.36 15.11
CA ASN A 85 -18.37 27.04 16.42
C ASN A 85 -18.16 25.57 16.88
N GLY A 86 -17.23 24.82 16.26
CA GLY A 86 -16.99 23.41 16.58
C GLY A 86 -17.98 22.44 15.95
N ASP A 87 -18.67 22.87 14.89
CA ASP A 87 -19.57 22.02 14.15
C ASP A 87 -18.86 20.83 13.49
N TRP A 88 -19.55 19.73 13.37
CA TRP A 88 -19.02 18.50 12.77
C TRP A 88 -19.19 18.52 11.26
N GLU A 89 -18.09 18.45 10.56
CA GLU A 89 -18.00 18.37 9.12
C GLU A 89 -17.56 16.99 8.66
N ASP A 90 -17.88 16.61 7.44
CA ASP A 90 -17.28 15.41 6.84
C ASP A 90 -15.78 15.60 6.71
N MET A 91 -15.01 14.55 6.98
CA MET A 91 -13.57 14.56 6.71
C MET A 91 -13.33 14.74 5.21
N ALA A 92 -12.54 15.74 4.84
CA ALA A 92 -12.41 16.23 3.47
C ALA A 92 -11.97 15.12 2.50
N GLY A 93 -12.77 14.95 1.43
CA GLY A 93 -12.47 13.97 0.38
C GLY A 93 -12.79 12.52 0.74
N THR A 94 -13.41 12.28 1.90
CA THR A 94 -13.86 10.94 2.27
C THR A 94 -15.35 10.76 1.99
N SER A 95 -15.75 9.49 1.87
CA SER A 95 -17.14 9.07 1.74
C SER A 95 -17.41 7.93 2.72
N ALA A 96 -18.69 7.67 3.01
CA ALA A 96 -19.07 6.51 3.78
C ALA A 96 -18.57 5.21 3.11
N VAL A 97 -18.03 4.30 3.91
CA VAL A 97 -17.58 2.97 3.46
C VAL A 97 -18.59 1.94 3.92
N GLY A 98 -19.19 1.24 2.96
CA GLY A 98 -20.19 0.19 3.20
C GLY A 98 -19.56 -1.16 3.50
N PHE A 99 -20.26 -1.97 4.32
CA PHE A 99 -19.84 -3.31 4.73
C PHE A 99 -20.93 -4.35 4.40
N LYS A 100 -20.48 -5.51 3.92
CA LYS A 100 -21.31 -6.73 3.82
C LYS A 100 -20.97 -7.75 4.89
N GLU A 101 -19.75 -7.70 5.38
CA GLU A 101 -19.17 -8.55 6.41
C GLU A 101 -18.19 -7.74 7.27
N PRO A 102 -17.79 -8.18 8.45
CA PRO A 102 -16.78 -7.53 9.27
C PRO A 102 -15.48 -7.30 8.49
N GLY A 103 -14.85 -6.16 8.70
CA GLY A 103 -13.64 -5.79 7.95
C GLY A 103 -13.11 -4.42 8.32
N GLU A 104 -12.29 -3.88 7.46
CA GLU A 104 -11.64 -2.58 7.64
C GLU A 104 -12.10 -1.56 6.60
N ALA A 105 -12.34 -0.33 7.05
CA ALA A 105 -12.46 0.83 6.20
C ALA A 105 -11.21 1.70 6.34
N LYS A 106 -10.65 2.16 5.23
CA LYS A 106 -9.49 3.05 5.20
C LYS A 106 -9.88 4.42 4.69
N PHE A 107 -9.49 5.44 5.42
CA PHE A 107 -9.74 6.84 5.11
C PHE A 107 -8.40 7.56 5.00
N GLU A 108 -8.03 7.94 3.79
CA GLU A 108 -6.75 8.59 3.52
C GLU A 108 -6.70 9.99 4.14
N ILE A 109 -5.59 10.28 4.81
CA ILE A 109 -5.26 11.61 5.30
C ILE A 109 -4.59 12.36 4.14
N THR A 110 -5.35 13.28 3.52
CA THR A 110 -4.86 14.16 2.47
C THR A 110 -4.37 15.48 3.05
N ASP A 111 -3.71 16.32 2.24
CA ASP A 111 -3.35 17.68 2.65
C ASP A 111 -4.58 18.51 3.08
N LYS A 112 -5.74 18.27 2.46
CA LYS A 112 -7.01 18.93 2.84
C LYS A 112 -7.49 18.49 4.22
N VAL A 113 -7.33 17.22 4.57
CA VAL A 113 -7.65 16.68 5.89
C VAL A 113 -6.70 17.27 6.94
N LEU A 114 -5.42 17.36 6.64
CA LEU A 114 -4.44 18.00 7.54
C LEU A 114 -4.77 19.48 7.78
N GLU A 115 -5.29 20.18 6.78
CA GLU A 115 -5.74 21.56 6.95
C GLU A 115 -6.97 21.66 7.87
N GLN A 116 -7.95 20.72 7.74
CA GLN A 116 -9.07 20.64 8.69
C GLN A 116 -8.57 20.38 10.13
N PHE A 117 -7.58 19.50 10.30
CA PHE A 117 -7.03 19.16 11.62
C PHE A 117 -6.43 20.36 12.36
N LYS A 118 -5.94 21.38 11.66
CA LYS A 118 -5.40 22.60 12.30
C LYS A 118 -6.42 23.36 13.11
N ASN A 119 -7.70 23.24 12.76
CA ASN A 119 -8.80 23.98 13.39
C ASN A 119 -9.74 23.08 14.20
N ALA A 120 -9.38 21.82 14.38
CA ALA A 120 -10.18 20.84 15.08
C ALA A 120 -9.48 20.34 16.34
N SER A 121 -10.22 19.67 17.21
CA SER A 121 -9.66 18.97 18.39
C SER A 121 -9.77 17.45 18.28
N SER A 122 -10.74 16.95 17.54
CA SER A 122 -11.05 15.54 17.47
C SER A 122 -11.56 15.14 16.09
N ILE A 123 -11.38 13.87 15.75
CA ILE A 123 -12.16 13.18 14.71
C ILE A 123 -13.18 12.28 15.37
N PHE A 124 -14.26 11.97 14.66
CA PHE A 124 -15.33 11.10 15.13
C PHE A 124 -15.63 10.05 14.08
N VAL A 125 -15.60 8.78 14.50
CA VAL A 125 -16.14 7.68 13.72
C VAL A 125 -17.62 7.57 14.03
N GLN A 126 -18.44 7.68 13.01
CA GLN A 126 -19.87 7.40 13.05
C GLN A 126 -20.20 6.25 12.11
N GLY A 127 -21.37 5.67 12.27
CA GLY A 127 -21.78 4.57 11.40
C GLY A 127 -23.21 4.14 11.63
N MET A 128 -23.59 3.08 10.92
CA MET A 128 -24.91 2.49 10.98
C MET A 128 -24.82 0.98 10.75
N CYS A 129 -25.57 0.21 11.55
CA CYS A 129 -25.68 -1.25 11.43
C CYS A 129 -24.35 -2.00 11.47
N VAL A 130 -23.37 -1.46 12.20
CA VAL A 130 -22.06 -2.08 12.45
C VAL A 130 -21.68 -1.97 13.92
N VAL A 131 -20.73 -2.81 14.33
CA VAL A 131 -20.03 -2.65 15.61
C VAL A 131 -18.59 -2.30 15.30
N VAL A 132 -18.16 -1.10 15.67
CA VAL A 132 -16.76 -0.67 15.56
C VAL A 132 -15.98 -1.26 16.74
N SER A 133 -14.85 -1.88 16.45
CA SER A 133 -14.00 -2.53 17.47
C SER A 133 -12.63 -1.87 17.61
N LYS A 134 -12.13 -1.16 16.58
CA LYS A 134 -10.80 -0.58 16.62
C LYS A 134 -10.68 0.60 15.67
N ILE A 135 -9.87 1.57 16.05
CA ILE A 135 -9.45 2.68 15.19
C ILE A 135 -7.93 2.78 15.28
N GLU A 136 -7.26 2.83 14.12
CA GLU A 136 -5.80 2.89 14.04
C GLU A 136 -5.35 3.99 13.07
N LEU A 137 -4.19 4.57 13.34
CA LEU A 137 -3.42 5.31 12.36
C LEU A 137 -2.48 4.34 11.65
N GLU A 138 -2.69 4.13 10.37
CA GLU A 138 -1.80 3.37 9.50
C GLU A 138 -0.90 4.37 8.77
N SER A 139 0.39 4.34 9.09
CA SER A 139 1.36 5.22 8.44
C SER A 139 1.56 4.81 6.98
N ALA A 140 1.50 5.79 6.08
CA ALA A 140 1.92 5.58 4.71
C ALA A 140 3.38 5.12 4.71
N VAL A 141 3.62 4.06 4.00
CA VAL A 141 5.00 3.63 3.74
C VAL A 141 5.66 4.75 2.95
N ALA A 142 6.67 5.37 3.52
CA ALA A 142 7.55 6.21 2.74
C ALA A 142 8.28 5.29 1.74
N THR A 143 7.80 5.24 0.52
CA THR A 143 8.50 4.56 -0.57
C THR A 143 9.76 5.36 -0.87
N THR A 144 10.82 5.14 -0.12
CA THR A 144 12.14 5.60 -0.49
C THR A 144 12.71 4.59 -1.47
N SER A 145 12.79 4.97 -2.73
CA SER A 145 13.51 4.15 -3.71
C SER A 145 14.99 4.49 -3.69
N THR A 146 15.84 3.47 -3.58
CA THR A 146 17.27 3.62 -3.70
C THR A 146 17.72 2.96 -5.00
N GLN A 147 18.35 3.74 -5.88
CA GLN A 147 18.92 3.20 -7.10
C GLN A 147 20.16 2.35 -6.76
N LEU A 148 20.06 1.06 -6.99
CA LEU A 148 21.12 0.11 -6.70
C LEU A 148 22.12 0.00 -7.87
N TRP A 149 21.63 0.14 -9.09
CA TRP A 149 22.41 0.05 -10.32
C TRP A 149 21.80 0.92 -11.41
N SER A 150 22.63 1.45 -12.32
CA SER A 150 22.18 2.07 -13.56
C SER A 150 23.23 1.83 -14.65
N GLY A 151 22.75 1.59 -15.86
CA GLY A 151 23.60 1.33 -17.02
C GLY A 151 22.80 0.63 -18.11
N GLU A 152 23.53 0.18 -19.12
CA GLU A 152 22.97 -0.64 -20.19
C GLU A 152 23.55 -2.05 -20.07
N CYS A 153 22.69 -3.05 -20.06
CA CYS A 153 23.07 -4.47 -20.13
C CYS A 153 22.12 -5.16 -21.09
N ALA A 154 22.66 -5.60 -22.21
CA ALA A 154 21.90 -6.36 -23.19
C ALA A 154 21.94 -7.83 -22.86
N PHE A 155 20.79 -8.47 -22.69
CA PHE A 155 20.68 -9.91 -22.51
C PHE A 155 20.42 -10.58 -23.85
N GLY A 156 21.46 -11.15 -24.45
CA GLY A 156 21.38 -11.87 -25.72
C GLY A 156 21.59 -13.37 -25.55
N ASN A 157 22.11 -13.79 -24.42
CA ASN A 157 22.33 -15.20 -24.07
C ASN A 157 22.43 -15.37 -22.54
N TRP A 158 22.49 -16.61 -22.07
CA TRP A 158 22.49 -16.96 -20.66
C TRP A 158 23.72 -16.48 -19.85
N ALA A 159 24.78 -16.06 -20.52
CA ALA A 159 25.97 -15.55 -19.87
C ALA A 159 25.95 -14.03 -19.66
N ASP A 160 24.99 -13.35 -20.26
CA ASP A 160 24.87 -11.90 -20.13
C ASP A 160 24.22 -11.55 -18.79
N GLY A 161 24.75 -10.54 -18.14
CA GLY A 161 24.22 -10.10 -16.88
C GLY A 161 25.06 -8.97 -16.24
N PHE A 162 24.62 -8.52 -15.12
CA PHE A 162 25.35 -7.58 -14.28
C PHE A 162 25.22 -7.99 -12.82
N SER A 163 26.12 -7.49 -11.98
CA SER A 163 26.07 -7.71 -10.54
C SER A 163 25.85 -6.40 -9.79
N VAL A 164 25.15 -6.49 -8.68
CA VAL A 164 25.02 -5.42 -7.70
C VAL A 164 25.74 -5.85 -6.43
N PRO A 165 26.76 -5.09 -5.97
CA PRO A 165 27.51 -5.44 -4.77
C PRO A 165 26.61 -5.49 -3.52
N ALA A 166 26.90 -6.42 -2.61
CA ALA A 166 26.08 -6.65 -1.41
C ALA A 166 25.95 -5.42 -0.51
N GLU A 167 26.96 -4.54 -0.48
CA GLU A 167 26.90 -3.30 0.29
C GLU A 167 25.80 -2.32 -0.15
N LYS A 168 25.31 -2.44 -1.39
CA LYS A 168 24.17 -1.64 -1.87
C LYS A 168 22.86 -2.03 -1.21
N PHE A 169 22.80 -3.25 -0.65
CA PHE A 169 21.66 -3.78 0.08
C PHE A 169 21.78 -3.62 1.60
N ALA A 170 22.76 -2.87 2.10
CA ALA A 170 23.01 -2.74 3.54
C ALA A 170 21.81 -2.23 4.35
N ASN A 171 20.91 -1.47 3.71
CA ASN A 171 19.70 -0.95 4.33
C ASN A 171 18.44 -1.75 3.93
N ALA A 172 18.60 -2.85 3.20
CA ALA A 172 17.46 -3.67 2.81
C ALA A 172 16.89 -4.43 4.01
N SER A 173 15.58 -4.55 4.04
CA SER A 173 14.82 -5.19 5.10
C SER A 173 13.84 -6.21 4.53
N ALA A 174 13.37 -7.12 5.37
CA ALA A 174 12.34 -8.07 4.95
C ALA A 174 11.07 -7.32 4.50
N GLY A 175 10.61 -7.63 3.30
CA GLY A 175 9.47 -6.97 2.66
C GLY A 175 9.86 -5.91 1.64
N ASP A 176 11.12 -5.55 1.50
CA ASP A 176 11.57 -4.68 0.41
C ASP A 176 11.37 -5.36 -0.94
N VAL A 177 11.05 -4.55 -1.94
CA VAL A 177 10.81 -5.03 -3.31
C VAL A 177 11.92 -4.56 -4.22
N LEU A 178 12.51 -5.49 -4.96
CA LEU A 178 13.49 -5.20 -5.99
C LEU A 178 12.76 -4.98 -7.32
N GLU A 179 12.82 -3.76 -7.84
CA GLU A 179 12.21 -3.41 -9.13
C GLU A 179 13.27 -3.36 -10.24
N PHE A 180 13.00 -4.06 -11.33
CA PHE A 180 13.78 -4.04 -12.56
C PHE A 180 13.06 -3.17 -13.59
N VAL A 181 13.75 -2.17 -14.11
CA VAL A 181 13.24 -1.35 -15.22
C VAL A 181 14.03 -1.71 -16.48
N TYR A 182 13.34 -2.02 -17.56
CA TYR A 182 13.95 -2.53 -18.79
C TYR A 182 13.14 -2.15 -20.03
N THR A 183 13.69 -2.42 -21.18
CA THR A 183 12.97 -2.40 -22.45
C THR A 183 13.04 -3.77 -23.09
N THR A 184 11.93 -4.24 -23.65
CA THR A 184 11.88 -5.46 -24.44
C THR A 184 12.07 -5.15 -25.91
N ASP A 185 12.88 -5.95 -26.64
CA ASP A 185 12.96 -5.87 -28.10
C ASP A 185 11.66 -6.42 -28.69
N THR A 186 10.83 -5.55 -29.25
CA THR A 186 9.54 -5.92 -29.84
C THR A 186 9.67 -6.41 -31.29
N GLU A 187 10.84 -6.26 -31.89
CA GLU A 187 11.09 -6.67 -33.29
C GLU A 187 11.49 -8.14 -33.41
N THR A 188 11.88 -8.78 -32.29
CA THR A 188 12.22 -10.19 -32.30
C THR A 188 10.98 -11.08 -32.37
N THR A 189 11.04 -12.11 -33.21
CA THR A 189 10.01 -13.15 -33.31
C THR A 189 10.16 -14.23 -32.23
N GLU A 190 11.31 -14.31 -31.59
CA GLU A 190 11.58 -15.21 -30.49
C GLU A 190 11.08 -14.58 -29.18
N LYS A 191 10.21 -15.28 -28.45
CA LYS A 191 9.42 -14.76 -27.35
C LYS A 191 9.95 -15.14 -25.98
N TRP A 192 11.26 -15.19 -25.81
CA TRP A 192 11.91 -15.62 -24.57
C TRP A 192 12.44 -14.40 -23.77
N TRP A 193 11.55 -13.47 -23.39
CA TRP A 193 11.93 -12.38 -22.50
C TRP A 193 11.94 -12.88 -21.07
N GLN A 194 13.14 -13.26 -20.61
CA GLN A 194 13.33 -13.86 -19.30
C GLN A 194 14.59 -13.32 -18.65
N PHE A 195 14.57 -13.21 -17.34
CA PHE A 195 15.78 -12.98 -16.55
C PHE A 195 15.73 -13.76 -15.25
N LYS A 196 16.89 -13.96 -14.65
CA LYS A 196 17.06 -14.67 -13.40
C LYS A 196 17.87 -13.81 -12.44
N THR A 197 17.41 -13.69 -11.21
CA THR A 197 18.14 -13.05 -10.11
C THR A 197 18.66 -14.12 -9.19
N ILE A 198 19.96 -14.06 -8.87
CA ILE A 198 20.60 -15.04 -8.01
C ILE A 198 21.53 -14.35 -7.00
N PHE A 199 21.75 -15.00 -5.88
CA PHE A 199 22.88 -14.69 -5.01
C PHE A 199 24.16 -15.29 -5.63
N ALA A 200 25.18 -14.47 -5.90
CA ALA A 200 26.33 -14.87 -6.69
C ALA A 200 27.20 -15.96 -6.04
N ASP A 201 27.17 -16.05 -4.72
CA ASP A 201 27.95 -17.01 -3.93
C ASP A 201 27.25 -18.37 -3.75
N THR A 202 25.94 -18.43 -3.79
CA THR A 202 25.17 -19.69 -3.61
C THR A 202 24.41 -20.11 -4.86
N GLU A 203 24.29 -19.22 -5.84
CA GLU A 203 23.42 -19.37 -7.04
C GLU A 203 21.93 -19.58 -6.70
N ASP A 204 21.54 -19.34 -5.45
CA ASP A 204 20.15 -19.39 -5.04
C ASP A 204 19.35 -18.28 -5.69
N VAL A 205 18.15 -18.62 -6.16
CA VAL A 205 17.25 -17.66 -6.81
C VAL A 205 16.66 -16.70 -5.78
N LEU A 206 16.85 -15.42 -6.02
CA LEU A 206 16.20 -14.36 -5.24
C LEU A 206 14.76 -14.20 -5.72
N THR A 207 13.81 -14.70 -4.96
CA THR A 207 12.37 -14.54 -5.23
C THR A 207 11.55 -14.71 -3.97
N SER A 208 10.47 -13.97 -3.87
CA SER A 208 9.45 -14.15 -2.81
C SER A 208 8.46 -15.27 -3.15
N ASN A 209 8.27 -15.57 -4.43
CA ASN A 209 7.32 -16.57 -4.88
C ASN A 209 7.90 -17.43 -6.02
N LYS A 210 8.36 -18.63 -5.68
CA LYS A 210 8.89 -19.57 -6.68
C LYS A 210 7.85 -20.04 -7.73
N ALA A 211 6.56 -19.91 -7.44
CA ALA A 211 5.51 -20.28 -8.37
C ALA A 211 5.41 -19.33 -9.60
N ASP A 212 5.95 -18.13 -9.49
CA ASP A 212 5.99 -17.15 -10.56
C ASP A 212 7.17 -17.37 -11.53
N LEU A 213 8.04 -18.33 -11.23
CA LEU A 213 9.20 -18.64 -12.02
C LEU A 213 8.95 -19.88 -12.90
N ASN A 214 9.57 -19.89 -14.06
CA ASN A 214 9.55 -21.07 -14.92
C ASN A 214 10.46 -22.21 -14.37
N GLU A 215 10.52 -23.34 -15.09
CA GLU A 215 11.32 -24.51 -14.70
C GLU A 215 12.83 -24.24 -14.59
N TYR A 216 13.33 -23.15 -15.16
CA TYR A 216 14.73 -22.71 -15.09
C TYR A 216 14.97 -21.68 -13.97
N GLY A 217 13.96 -21.36 -13.18
CA GLY A 217 14.01 -20.35 -12.13
C GLY A 217 14.04 -18.92 -12.66
N CYS A 218 13.51 -18.68 -13.84
CA CYS A 218 13.49 -17.37 -14.48
C CYS A 218 12.10 -16.73 -14.41
N ALA A 219 12.09 -15.42 -14.19
CA ALA A 219 10.91 -14.60 -14.41
C ALA A 219 10.70 -14.40 -15.92
N THR A 220 9.49 -14.63 -16.38
CA THR A 220 9.08 -14.36 -17.77
C THR A 220 8.32 -13.04 -17.80
N VAL A 221 8.73 -12.13 -18.66
CA VAL A 221 8.11 -10.82 -18.81
C VAL A 221 7.36 -10.69 -20.12
N ALA A 222 6.34 -9.85 -20.16
CA ALA A 222 5.55 -9.65 -21.35
C ALA A 222 6.26 -8.70 -22.34
N SER A 223 6.04 -8.94 -23.64
CA SER A 223 6.49 -8.01 -24.68
C SER A 223 5.92 -6.62 -24.44
N GLY A 224 6.77 -5.62 -24.55
CA GLY A 224 6.39 -4.21 -24.30
C GLY A 224 6.23 -3.83 -22.82
N SER A 225 6.41 -4.76 -21.88
CA SER A 225 6.50 -4.40 -20.46
C SER A 225 7.79 -3.64 -20.19
N THR A 226 7.77 -2.78 -19.18
CA THR A 226 8.90 -1.88 -18.85
C THR A 226 9.43 -2.06 -17.44
N SER A 227 8.75 -2.85 -16.60
CA SER A 227 9.21 -3.16 -15.25
C SER A 227 8.73 -4.52 -14.77
N TYR A 228 9.46 -5.05 -13.79
CA TYR A 228 9.15 -6.29 -13.04
C TYR A 228 9.50 -6.09 -11.56
N LYS A 229 8.67 -6.63 -10.65
CA LYS A 229 8.84 -6.54 -9.19
C LYS A 229 8.84 -7.90 -8.54
#